data_3a117bb8b42d9bc7cba4ac0d6f2201a5
#
_entry.id   3a117bb8b42d9bc7cba4ac0d6f2201a5
#
_cell.length_a   1.000
_cell.length_b   1.000
_cell.length_c   1.000
_cell.angle_alpha   90.00
_cell.angle_beta   90.00
_cell.angle_gamma   90.00
#
_symmetry.space_group_name_H-M   'P 1'
#
loop_
_entity.id
_entity.type
_entity.pdbx_description
1 polymer ?
#
loop_
_entity_poly.entity_id
_entity_poly.type
_entity_poly.pdbx_seq_one_letter_code
_entity_poly.pdbx_strand_id
1 'polypeptide(L)'
;MPVGAASWSFTEDDFAAITDSLNRFLHESSARCTMLVDRSGQLVATVGEAPKFDPTAFATLTAADFSANDQLAKLIGESDFNSLFHQGEKESMYLADVARRVILVVLFDNRTTHGLVRLKMKLTVDELTRLFQQVFARPTAAQGGAPGLLAGADDEIDALFK
;
A
#
# COMPACT_ATOMS: atom_id res chain seq x y z
N MET A 1 10.17 0.99 -13.13
CA MET A 1 9.43 0.99 -13.88
C MET A 1 8.16 1.25 -13.52
N PRO A 2 7.57 1.71 -14.11
CA PRO A 2 6.47 2.14 -13.88
C PRO A 2 5.56 1.18 -13.86
N VAL A 3 4.98 1.13 -13.14
CA VAL A 3 4.11 0.43 -12.98
C VAL A 3 2.97 0.87 -13.64
N GLY A 4 2.66 0.30 -14.64
CA GLY A 4 1.71 0.77 -15.55
C GLY A 4 0.34 1.00 -15.00
N ALA A 5 -0.02 0.38 -13.97
CA ALA A 5 -1.35 0.54 -13.46
C ALA A 5 -1.50 1.65 -12.45
N ALA A 6 -0.41 2.15 -11.95
CA ALA A 6 -0.49 3.20 -10.95
C ALA A 6 -0.78 4.54 -11.61
N SER A 7 -1.76 5.25 -11.09
CA SER A 7 -2.10 6.57 -11.61
C SER A 7 -1.41 7.68 -10.84
N TRP A 8 -0.37 7.35 -10.11
CA TRP A 8 0.36 8.28 -9.27
C TRP A 8 1.83 7.88 -9.23
N SER A 9 2.69 8.79 -8.85
CA SER A 9 4.12 8.51 -8.76
C SER A 9 4.71 9.22 -7.55
N PHE A 10 5.85 8.72 -7.09
CA PHE A 10 6.57 9.27 -5.96
C PHE A 10 7.74 10.09 -6.42
N THR A 11 8.07 11.12 -5.65
CA THR A 11 9.40 11.71 -5.70
C THR A 11 10.34 10.86 -4.83
N GLU A 12 11.63 11.13 -4.90
CA GLU A 12 12.59 10.48 -4.02
C GLU A 12 12.29 10.79 -2.56
N ASP A 13 11.88 12.02 -2.26
CA ASP A 13 11.55 12.42 -0.91
C ASP A 13 10.31 11.67 -0.40
N ASP A 14 9.32 11.48 -1.25
CA ASP A 14 8.13 10.68 -0.89
C ASP A 14 8.52 9.26 -0.54
N PHE A 15 9.34 8.66 -1.38
CA PHE A 15 9.75 7.29 -1.18
C PHE A 15 10.57 7.14 0.10
N ALA A 16 11.45 8.10 0.37
CA ALA A 16 12.23 8.10 1.60
C ALA A 16 11.34 8.22 2.83
N ALA A 17 10.35 9.11 2.81
CA ALA A 17 9.44 9.29 3.93
C ALA A 17 8.62 8.02 4.20
N ILE A 18 8.14 7.39 3.13
CA ILE A 18 7.37 6.16 3.25
C ILE A 18 8.24 5.04 3.80
N THR A 19 9.45 4.89 3.25
CA THR A 19 10.38 3.86 3.70
C THR A 19 10.78 4.06 5.16
N ASP A 20 11.01 5.29 5.58
CA ASP A 20 11.33 5.60 6.97
C ASP A 20 10.19 5.21 7.91
N SER A 21 8.95 5.48 7.50
CA SER A 21 7.79 5.11 8.28
C SER A 21 7.69 3.58 8.43
N LEU A 22 7.92 2.86 7.34
CA LEU A 22 7.90 1.40 7.36
C LEU A 22 9.02 0.81 8.21
N ASN A 23 10.21 1.38 8.13
CA ASN A 23 11.34 0.93 8.95
C ASN A 23 11.08 1.15 10.43
N ARG A 24 10.52 2.29 10.78
CA ARG A 24 10.17 2.58 12.16
C ARG A 24 9.12 1.59 12.66
N PHE A 25 8.13 1.31 11.82
CA PHE A 25 7.11 0.34 12.16
C PHE A 25 7.72 -1.05 12.44
N LEU A 26 8.62 -1.51 11.58
CA LEU A 26 9.26 -2.81 11.77
C LEU A 26 10.03 -2.86 13.09
N HIS A 27 10.77 -1.80 13.37
CA HIS A 27 11.56 -1.74 14.60
C HIS A 27 10.65 -1.79 15.83
N GLU A 28 9.56 -1.05 15.81
CA GLU A 28 8.67 -0.94 16.98
C GLU A 28 7.77 -2.16 17.15
N SER A 29 7.43 -2.84 16.07
CA SER A 29 6.52 -3.98 16.12
C SER A 29 7.23 -5.33 16.20
N SER A 30 8.51 -5.37 15.90
CA SER A 30 9.29 -6.60 15.78
C SER A 30 8.73 -7.56 14.72
N ALA A 31 8.05 -7.02 13.74
CA ALA A 31 7.60 -7.79 12.59
C ALA A 31 8.78 -8.12 11.68
N ARG A 32 8.61 -9.13 10.84
CA ARG A 32 9.69 -9.58 9.95
C ARG A 32 9.82 -8.73 8.72
N CYS A 33 8.70 -8.41 8.11
CA CYS A 33 8.70 -7.77 6.81
C CYS A 33 7.41 -6.97 6.65
N THR A 34 7.49 -5.86 5.95
CA THR A 34 6.30 -5.12 5.59
C THR A 34 6.40 -4.71 4.13
N MET A 35 5.26 -4.71 3.46
CA MET A 35 5.16 -4.36 2.05
C MET A 35 4.01 -3.41 1.85
N LEU A 36 4.12 -2.58 0.83
CA LEU A 36 3.01 -1.79 0.34
C LEU A 36 2.64 -2.31 -1.03
N VAL A 37 1.38 -2.61 -1.22
CA VAL A 37 0.86 -3.16 -2.46
C VAL A 37 -0.23 -2.23 -2.98
N ASP A 38 -0.13 -1.82 -4.25
CA ASP A 38 -1.18 -1.04 -4.87
C ASP A 38 -2.40 -1.95 -5.04
N ARG A 39 -3.58 -1.40 -4.95
CA ARG A 39 -4.80 -2.19 -5.11
C ARG A 39 -4.92 -2.86 -6.47
N SER A 40 -4.17 -2.38 -7.45
CA SER A 40 -4.10 -3.04 -8.75
C SER A 40 -3.24 -4.31 -8.77
N GLY A 41 -2.56 -4.59 -7.65
CA GLY A 41 -1.75 -5.81 -7.54
C GLY A 41 -0.27 -5.63 -7.75
N GLN A 42 0.22 -4.39 -7.67
CA GLN A 42 1.63 -4.14 -7.89
C GLN A 42 2.34 -3.78 -6.60
N LEU A 43 3.55 -4.29 -6.46
CA LEU A 43 4.36 -4.02 -5.28
C LEU A 43 4.91 -2.61 -5.36
N VAL A 44 4.69 -1.82 -4.32
CA VAL A 44 5.16 -0.44 -4.24
C VAL A 44 6.46 -0.34 -3.45
N ALA A 45 6.54 -1.04 -2.34
CA ALA A 45 7.71 -1.00 -1.47
C ALA A 45 7.79 -2.25 -0.62
N THR A 46 8.99 -2.63 -0.25
CA THR A 46 9.25 -3.76 0.65
C THR A 46 10.36 -3.35 1.61
N VAL A 47 10.16 -3.59 2.89
CA VAL A 47 11.14 -3.28 3.92
C VAL A 47 11.20 -4.46 4.90
N GLY A 48 12.39 -4.76 5.38
CA GLY A 48 12.61 -5.83 6.35
C GLY A 48 13.27 -7.03 5.73
N GLU A 49 13.03 -8.21 6.30
CA GLU A 49 13.62 -9.45 5.79
C GLU A 49 13.14 -9.73 4.38
N ALA A 50 14.05 -10.14 3.53
CA ALA A 50 13.70 -10.43 2.15
C ALA A 50 12.69 -11.59 2.08
N PRO A 51 11.64 -11.44 1.30
CA PRO A 51 10.67 -12.52 1.17
C PRO A 51 11.30 -13.74 0.50
N LYS A 52 10.90 -14.92 0.93
CA LYS A 52 11.36 -16.16 0.33
C LYS A 52 10.36 -16.68 -0.70
N PHE A 53 9.62 -15.80 -1.29
CA PHE A 53 8.60 -16.12 -2.28
C PHE A 53 8.65 -15.04 -3.36
N ASP A 54 7.95 -15.27 -4.45
CA ASP A 54 7.88 -14.30 -5.54
C ASP A 54 7.06 -13.08 -5.09
N PRO A 55 7.68 -11.91 -4.93
CA PRO A 55 6.95 -10.73 -4.44
C PRO A 55 5.86 -10.26 -5.41
N THR A 56 6.06 -10.45 -6.70
CA THR A 56 5.08 -10.04 -7.70
C THR A 56 3.81 -10.89 -7.59
N ALA A 57 3.97 -12.20 -7.49
CA ALA A 57 2.82 -13.09 -7.31
C ALA A 57 2.12 -12.80 -5.99
N PHE A 58 2.90 -12.54 -4.94
CA PHE A 58 2.33 -12.22 -3.64
C PHE A 58 1.50 -10.94 -3.68
N ALA A 59 2.01 -9.91 -4.34
CA ALA A 59 1.29 -8.64 -4.44
C ALA A 59 -0.03 -8.81 -5.19
N THR A 60 -0.02 -9.57 -6.27
CA THR A 60 -1.24 -9.84 -7.04
C THR A 60 -2.29 -10.55 -6.20
N LEU A 61 -1.88 -11.59 -5.48
CA LEU A 61 -2.79 -12.34 -4.64
C LEU A 61 -3.29 -11.54 -3.45
N THR A 62 -2.44 -10.70 -2.89
CA THR A 62 -2.82 -9.81 -1.78
C THR A 62 -3.90 -8.83 -2.21
N ALA A 63 -3.75 -8.24 -3.38
CA ALA A 63 -4.75 -7.31 -3.90
C ALA A 63 -6.08 -8.02 -4.14
N ALA A 64 -6.04 -9.24 -4.67
CA ALA A 64 -7.25 -10.04 -4.90
C ALA A 64 -7.92 -10.41 -3.57
N ASP A 65 -7.14 -10.78 -2.57
CA ASP A 65 -7.64 -11.13 -1.24
C ASP A 65 -8.35 -9.92 -0.61
N PHE A 66 -7.73 -8.76 -0.68
CA PHE A 66 -8.31 -7.57 -0.09
C PHE A 66 -9.55 -7.10 -0.87
N SER A 67 -9.57 -7.28 -2.17
CA SER A 67 -10.73 -6.98 -2.99
C SER A 67 -11.92 -7.88 -2.61
N ALA A 68 -11.65 -9.17 -2.39
CA ALA A 68 -12.68 -10.09 -1.93
C ALA A 68 -13.19 -9.71 -0.55
N ASN A 69 -12.30 -9.25 0.32
CA ASN A 69 -12.66 -8.75 1.64
C ASN A 69 -13.63 -7.57 1.54
N ASP A 70 -13.38 -6.64 0.62
CA ASP A 70 -14.29 -5.52 0.39
C ASP A 70 -15.67 -5.98 -0.10
N GLN A 71 -15.70 -6.97 -0.97
CA GLN A 71 -16.97 -7.50 -1.47
C GLN A 71 -17.78 -8.18 -0.35
N LEU A 72 -17.08 -8.91 0.52
CA LEU A 72 -17.75 -9.53 1.67
C LEU A 72 -18.34 -8.47 2.61
N ALA A 73 -17.63 -7.37 2.81
CA ALA A 73 -18.14 -6.28 3.64
C ALA A 73 -19.46 -5.75 3.10
N LYS A 74 -19.51 -5.52 1.80
CA LYS A 74 -20.73 -5.02 1.16
C LYS A 74 -21.91 -5.98 1.31
N LEU A 75 -21.64 -7.28 1.24
CA LEU A 75 -22.71 -8.27 1.37
C LEU A 75 -23.37 -8.27 2.74
N ILE A 76 -22.62 -7.91 3.78
CA ILE A 76 -23.19 -7.86 5.14
C ILE A 76 -23.60 -6.45 5.56
N GLY A 77 -23.59 -5.52 4.62
CA GLY A 77 -24.07 -4.16 4.88
C GLY A 77 -23.03 -3.18 5.39
N GLU A 78 -21.76 -3.55 5.35
CA GLU A 78 -20.69 -2.64 5.73
C GLU A 78 -20.15 -1.92 4.49
N SER A 79 -19.65 -0.71 4.66
CA SER A 79 -19.07 0.00 3.52
C SER A 79 -17.75 -0.66 3.08
N ASP A 80 -16.92 -1.03 4.05
CA ASP A 80 -15.70 -1.79 3.80
C ASP A 80 -15.18 -2.36 5.12
N PHE A 81 -14.25 -3.30 5.02
CA PHE A 81 -13.48 -3.75 6.17
C PHE A 81 -12.12 -3.05 6.09
N ASN A 82 -11.67 -2.47 7.18
CA ASN A 82 -10.43 -1.73 7.19
C ASN A 82 -9.19 -2.62 7.21
N SER A 83 -9.33 -3.84 7.65
CA SER A 83 -8.19 -4.73 7.82
C SER A 83 -8.59 -6.19 7.65
N LEU A 84 -7.59 -7.03 7.48
CA LEU A 84 -7.75 -8.45 7.28
C LEU A 84 -6.58 -9.16 7.95
N PHE A 85 -6.87 -10.15 8.77
CA PHE A 85 -5.85 -10.87 9.52
C PHE A 85 -5.86 -12.36 9.15
N HIS A 86 -4.70 -12.88 8.75
CA HIS A 86 -4.52 -14.30 8.46
C HIS A 86 -3.57 -14.87 9.50
N GLN A 87 -4.03 -15.82 10.27
CA GLN A 87 -3.21 -16.45 11.29
C GLN A 87 -2.79 -17.84 10.86
N GLY A 88 -1.49 -18.08 10.78
CA GLY A 88 -0.92 -19.40 10.53
C GLY A 88 -0.27 -19.95 11.80
N GLU A 89 0.21 -21.17 11.75
CA GLU A 89 0.92 -21.76 12.88
C GLU A 89 2.24 -21.05 13.17
N LYS A 90 2.98 -20.73 12.13
CA LYS A 90 4.31 -20.13 12.29
C LYS A 90 4.35 -18.68 11.88
N GLU A 91 3.60 -18.34 10.83
CA GLU A 91 3.60 -17.01 10.27
C GLU A 91 2.19 -16.47 10.25
N SER A 92 2.08 -15.19 10.49
CA SER A 92 0.80 -14.49 10.37
C SER A 92 0.95 -13.28 9.46
N MET A 93 -0.15 -12.83 8.92
CA MET A 93 -0.17 -11.72 7.99
C MET A 93 -1.30 -10.79 8.33
N TYR A 94 -1.00 -9.50 8.38
CA TYR A 94 -2.01 -8.50 8.64
C TYR A 94 -2.03 -7.53 7.46
N LEU A 95 -3.21 -7.24 6.96
CA LEU A 95 -3.40 -6.31 5.85
C LEU A 95 -4.27 -5.16 6.31
N ALA A 96 -3.93 -3.96 5.92
CA ALA A 96 -4.75 -2.79 6.24
C ALA A 96 -4.81 -1.83 5.06
N ASP A 97 -5.94 -1.17 4.91
CA ASP A 97 -6.12 -0.18 3.87
C ASP A 97 -5.39 1.11 4.20
N VAL A 98 -4.76 1.71 3.18
CA VAL A 98 -4.11 3.00 3.30
C VAL A 98 -4.64 3.90 2.20
N ALA A 99 -5.33 4.96 2.59
CA ALA A 99 -5.82 5.99 1.67
C ALA A 99 -6.68 5.45 0.51
N ARG A 100 -7.25 4.28 0.68
CA ARG A 100 -8.11 3.62 -0.33
C ARG A 100 -7.41 3.31 -1.64
N ARG A 101 -6.09 3.35 -1.65
CA ARG A 101 -5.30 3.08 -2.85
C ARG A 101 -4.24 2.03 -2.66
N VAL A 102 -3.80 1.84 -1.44
CA VAL A 102 -2.65 1.00 -1.14
C VAL A 102 -3.00 0.10 0.03
N ILE A 103 -2.41 -1.07 0.07
CA ILE A 103 -2.58 -2.04 1.15
C ILE A 103 -1.26 -2.17 1.86
N LEU A 104 -1.26 -1.96 3.17
CA LEU A 104 -0.10 -2.22 4.01
C LEU A 104 -0.16 -3.68 4.44
N VAL A 105 0.88 -4.44 4.14
CA VAL A 105 0.97 -5.85 4.47
C VAL A 105 2.09 -6.04 5.47
N VAL A 106 1.83 -6.79 6.52
CA VAL A 106 2.83 -7.08 7.55
C VAL A 106 2.91 -8.59 7.74
N LEU A 107 4.12 -9.12 7.69
CA LEU A 107 4.38 -10.52 7.99
C LEU A 107 5.08 -10.59 9.34
N PHE A 108 4.58 -11.41 10.22
CA PHE A 108 5.18 -11.55 11.54
C PHE A 108 5.04 -12.98 12.07
N ASP A 109 5.89 -13.31 13.03
CA ASP A 109 5.90 -14.62 13.65
C ASP A 109 5.87 -14.47 15.17
N ASN A 110 6.28 -15.51 15.90
CA ASN A 110 6.18 -15.52 17.35
C ASN A 110 7.19 -14.61 18.07
N ARG A 111 8.04 -13.89 17.34
CA ARG A 111 8.92 -12.88 17.94
C ARG A 111 8.14 -11.65 18.39
N THR A 112 6.90 -11.54 17.97
CA THR A 112 6.02 -10.46 18.39
C THR A 112 4.61 -11.00 18.61
N THR A 113 3.67 -10.13 18.94
CA THR A 113 2.28 -10.52 19.18
C THR A 113 1.35 -9.80 18.24
N HIS A 114 0.20 -10.39 17.98
CA HIS A 114 -0.83 -9.76 17.17
C HIS A 114 -1.23 -8.40 17.75
N GLY A 115 -1.34 -8.31 19.07
CA GLY A 115 -1.74 -7.05 19.72
C GLY A 115 -0.77 -5.93 19.46
N LEU A 116 0.54 -6.21 19.58
CA LEU A 116 1.54 -5.18 19.35
C LEU A 116 1.59 -4.78 17.87
N VAL A 117 1.54 -5.75 16.98
CA VAL A 117 1.53 -5.48 15.54
C VAL A 117 0.33 -4.62 15.19
N ARG A 118 -0.85 -4.96 15.68
CA ARG A 118 -2.07 -4.22 15.40
C ARG A 118 -1.99 -2.78 15.91
N LEU A 119 -1.48 -2.60 17.12
CA LEU A 119 -1.34 -1.26 17.70
C LEU A 119 -0.42 -0.38 16.86
N LYS A 120 0.76 -0.90 16.53
CA LYS A 120 1.74 -0.13 15.77
C LYS A 120 1.28 0.08 14.33
N MET A 121 0.58 -0.89 13.77
CA MET A 121 0.05 -0.78 12.43
C MET A 121 -0.96 0.34 12.30
N LYS A 122 -1.80 0.52 13.31
CA LYS A 122 -2.78 1.60 13.29
C LYS A 122 -2.10 2.97 13.20
N LEU A 123 -1.04 3.18 13.97
CA LEU A 123 -0.29 4.43 13.94
C LEU A 123 0.39 4.63 12.58
N THR A 124 0.95 3.55 12.05
CA THR A 124 1.63 3.61 10.75
C THR A 124 0.66 3.87 9.62
N VAL A 125 -0.52 3.25 9.65
CA VAL A 125 -1.55 3.50 8.64
C VAL A 125 -1.95 4.99 8.65
N ASP A 126 -2.10 5.58 9.83
CA ASP A 126 -2.45 7.00 9.92
C ASP A 126 -1.35 7.87 9.31
N GLU A 127 -0.10 7.56 9.60
CA GLU A 127 1.02 8.31 9.04
C GLU A 127 1.12 8.13 7.52
N LEU A 128 1.03 6.90 7.05
CA LEU A 128 1.08 6.61 5.63
C LEU A 128 -0.09 7.25 4.88
N THR A 129 -1.27 7.26 5.50
CA THR A 129 -2.43 7.89 4.89
C THR A 129 -2.16 9.36 4.61
N ARG A 130 -1.56 10.07 5.57
CA ARG A 130 -1.22 11.48 5.38
C ARG A 130 -0.19 11.64 4.26
N LEU A 131 0.82 10.78 4.22
CA LEU A 131 1.85 10.85 3.18
C LEU A 131 1.26 10.60 1.80
N PHE A 132 0.43 9.58 1.66
CA PHE A 132 -0.19 9.27 0.38
C PHE A 132 -1.19 10.32 -0.06
N GLN A 133 -1.92 10.93 0.86
CA GLN A 133 -2.82 12.01 0.51
C GLN A 133 -2.07 13.20 -0.09
N GLN A 134 -0.89 13.48 0.43
CA GLN A 134 -0.04 14.53 -0.14
C GLN A 134 0.42 14.17 -1.55
N VAL A 135 0.78 12.90 -1.77
CA VAL A 135 1.18 12.44 -3.09
C VAL A 135 0.02 12.58 -4.08
N PHE A 136 -1.16 12.12 -3.69
CA PHE A 136 -2.32 12.12 -4.58
C PHE A 136 -2.85 13.52 -4.85
N ALA A 137 -2.59 14.47 -3.95
CA ALA A 137 -3.07 15.85 -4.11
C ALA A 137 -2.21 16.65 -5.07
N ARG A 138 -1.04 16.15 -5.46
CA ARG A 138 -0.16 16.91 -6.34
C ARG A 138 -0.74 17.02 -7.74
N PRO A 139 -0.53 18.15 -8.42
CA PRO A 139 -0.95 18.27 -9.80
C PRO A 139 -0.23 17.23 -10.67
N THR A 140 -0.94 16.63 -11.58
CA THR A 140 -0.39 15.62 -12.47
C THR A 140 0.80 16.16 -13.27
N ALA A 141 0.69 17.40 -13.71
CA ALA A 141 1.75 18.01 -14.48
C ALA A 141 3.06 18.07 -13.70
N ALA A 142 2.98 18.38 -12.40
CA ALA A 142 4.17 18.42 -11.57
C ALA A 142 4.74 17.02 -11.36
N GLN A 143 3.85 16.06 -11.23
CA GLN A 143 4.28 14.69 -11.01
C GLN A 143 4.94 14.10 -12.22
N GLY A 144 4.44 14.48 -13.37
CA GLY A 144 4.91 13.86 -14.59
C GLY A 144 6.12 14.49 -15.20
N GLY A 145 6.70 15.46 -14.62
CA GLY A 145 7.89 16.04 -15.18
C GLY A 145 7.59 17.15 -16.17
N ALA A 146 7.71 16.95 -17.40
CA ALA A 146 7.57 18.04 -18.38
C ALA A 146 6.17 18.64 -18.32
N PRO A 147 5.99 19.77 -17.68
CA PRO A 147 4.67 20.34 -17.52
C PRO A 147 3.96 20.64 -18.81
N GLY A 148 4.72 21.18 -19.77
CA GLY A 148 4.09 21.50 -21.05
C GLY A 148 3.60 20.27 -21.79
N LEU A 149 4.36 19.20 -21.75
CA LEU A 149 3.97 17.97 -22.39
C LEU A 149 2.74 17.39 -21.70
N LEU A 150 2.74 17.43 -20.41
CA LEU A 150 1.63 16.83 -19.68
C LEU A 150 0.36 17.63 -19.76
N ALA A 151 0.48 18.93 -19.82
CA ALA A 151 -0.71 19.74 -20.00
C ALA A 151 -1.40 19.38 -21.31
N GLY A 152 -0.63 19.20 -22.36
CA GLY A 152 -1.19 18.77 -23.63
C GLY A 152 -1.73 17.35 -23.59
N ALA A 153 -1.00 16.47 -22.92
CA ALA A 153 -1.42 15.08 -22.81
C ALA A 153 -2.70 14.95 -22.00
N ASP A 154 -2.85 15.73 -20.95
CA ASP A 154 -4.06 15.69 -20.16
C ASP A 154 -5.28 16.10 -20.96
N ASP A 155 -5.15 17.15 -21.76
CA ASP A 155 -6.24 17.59 -22.63
C ASP A 155 -6.59 16.51 -23.64
N GLU A 156 -5.58 15.88 -24.22
CA GLU A 156 -5.80 14.82 -25.17
C GLU A 156 -6.46 13.60 -24.54
N ILE A 157 -6.02 13.26 -23.35
CA ILE A 157 -6.60 12.13 -22.62
C ILE A 157 -8.06 12.43 -22.28
N ASP A 158 -8.33 13.62 -21.81
CA ASP A 158 -9.71 14.01 -21.53
C ASP A 158 -10.58 13.94 -22.77
N ALA A 159 -10.06 14.38 -23.88
CA ALA A 159 -10.80 14.32 -25.14
C ALA A 159 -11.09 12.89 -25.56
N LEU A 160 -10.18 11.97 -25.28
CA LEU A 160 -10.37 10.56 -25.60
C LEU A 160 -11.44 9.91 -24.75
N PHE A 161 -11.62 10.38 -23.54
CA PHE A 161 -12.55 9.76 -22.62
C PHE A 161 -13.87 10.51 -22.47
N LYS A 162 -14.06 11.52 -23.23
CA LYS A 162 -15.34 12.25 -23.22
C LYS A 162 -16.36 11.64 -24.17
#